data_bd237389e8e2684d7b442705ff8d2215
#
_entry.id   bd237389e8e2684d7b442705ff8d2215
#
_cell.length_a   1.000
_cell.length_b   1.000
_cell.length_c   1.000
_cell.angle_alpha   90.00
_cell.angle_beta   90.00
_cell.angle_gamma   90.00
#
_symmetry.space_group_name_H-M   'P 1'
#
loop_
_entity.id
_entity.type
_entity.pdbx_description
1 polymer ?
#
loop_
_entity_poly.entity_id
_entity_poly.type
_entity_poly.pdbx_seq_one_letter_code
_entity_poly.pdbx_strand_id
1 'polypeptide(L)'
;MSRIVMVHGAGNDLWGPSSIKSRWFPALADGLAWHGVAIDEHDVTVAFYGDLFRKDPEDGYEPAVDRAGAIATVEELVQRLDPHVDLAELTKMLTENHFDRLLAQAAAYLQQPSLRSAARSRVADAIGPDTRVVVAHSLGTLVSYEALCAHPEWSVTDYITIGCPLAGDIIRDRLDPAPSDGVSPWPGSVLRWTNIVDPNDPAGRTTPCGRFGGQVTEYKVDNGHRVHDPEPYLNNRWTGQAVAAGLAAG
;
A
#
# COMPACT_ATOMS: atom_id res chain seq x y z
N MET A 1 -6.42 -22.19 4.09
CA MET A 1 -5.53 -21.08 3.66
C MET A 1 -6.04 -19.78 4.26
N SER A 2 -5.22 -18.72 4.26
CA SER A 2 -5.62 -17.45 4.89
C SER A 2 -6.75 -16.77 4.14
N ARG A 3 -7.71 -16.22 4.88
CA ARG A 3 -8.84 -15.47 4.31
C ARG A 3 -8.51 -14.00 4.06
N ILE A 4 -7.49 -13.49 4.76
CA ILE A 4 -7.02 -12.11 4.71
C ILE A 4 -5.54 -12.10 4.31
N VAL A 5 -5.19 -11.31 3.31
CA VAL A 5 -3.79 -10.99 2.97
C VAL A 5 -3.52 -9.53 3.28
N MET A 6 -2.49 -9.28 4.09
CA MET A 6 -2.01 -7.93 4.39
C MET A 6 -0.76 -7.63 3.56
N VAL A 7 -0.72 -6.44 2.95
CA VAL A 7 0.37 -6.00 2.07
C VAL A 7 0.99 -4.73 2.63
N HIS A 8 2.26 -4.83 3.07
CA HIS A 8 2.95 -3.74 3.76
C HIS A 8 3.42 -2.62 2.82
N GLY A 9 3.71 -1.45 3.40
CA GLY A 9 4.29 -0.30 2.71
C GLY A 9 5.82 -0.32 2.64
N ALA A 10 6.39 0.76 2.11
CA ALA A 10 7.83 1.01 2.13
C ALA A 10 8.38 1.08 3.57
N GLY A 11 9.71 0.96 3.72
CA GLY A 11 10.39 1.04 5.01
C GLY A 11 10.35 -0.25 5.85
N ASN A 12 9.77 -1.32 5.30
CA ASN A 12 9.70 -2.62 5.98
C ASN A 12 10.81 -3.60 5.55
N ASP A 13 11.81 -3.13 4.83
CA ASP A 13 12.91 -3.93 4.30
C ASP A 13 13.82 -4.55 5.37
N LEU A 14 13.87 -3.99 6.58
CA LEU A 14 14.60 -4.55 7.72
C LEU A 14 13.76 -5.45 8.63
N TRP A 15 12.48 -5.64 8.30
CA TRP A 15 11.57 -6.54 9.01
C TRP A 15 11.46 -7.88 8.29
N GLY A 16 10.71 -8.79 8.86
CA GLY A 16 10.29 -10.04 8.22
C GLY A 16 8.77 -10.20 8.29
N PRO A 17 8.20 -11.17 7.58
CA PRO A 17 6.74 -11.35 7.55
C PRO A 17 6.15 -11.62 8.94
N SER A 18 6.85 -12.38 9.79
CA SER A 18 6.41 -12.65 11.16
C SER A 18 6.41 -11.40 12.04
N SER A 19 7.43 -10.53 11.90
CA SER A 19 7.53 -9.29 12.66
C SER A 19 6.45 -8.28 12.26
N ILE A 20 6.12 -8.19 10.98
CA ILE A 20 5.00 -7.36 10.51
C ILE A 20 3.68 -7.94 11.02
N LYS A 21 3.49 -9.25 10.88
CA LYS A 21 2.28 -9.92 11.34
C LYS A 21 2.05 -9.74 12.84
N SER A 22 3.08 -9.87 13.68
CA SER A 22 2.98 -9.71 15.14
C SER A 22 2.53 -8.31 15.56
N ARG A 23 2.74 -7.28 14.73
CA ARG A 23 2.28 -5.91 14.97
C ARG A 23 0.90 -5.64 14.38
N TRP A 24 0.66 -6.10 13.17
CA TRP A 24 -0.54 -5.76 12.41
C TRP A 24 -1.74 -6.63 12.76
N PHE A 25 -1.52 -7.90 13.07
CA PHE A 25 -2.61 -8.81 13.42
C PHE A 25 -3.38 -8.36 14.66
N PRO A 26 -2.75 -8.00 15.81
CA PRO A 26 -3.48 -7.49 16.96
C PRO A 26 -4.28 -6.22 16.65
N ALA A 27 -3.69 -5.29 15.90
CA ALA A 27 -4.37 -4.07 15.51
C ALA A 27 -5.62 -4.34 14.64
N LEU A 28 -5.51 -5.26 13.67
CA LEU A 28 -6.66 -5.65 12.87
C LEU A 28 -7.73 -6.38 13.69
N ALA A 29 -7.32 -7.23 14.61
CA ALA A 29 -8.24 -7.92 15.53
C ALA A 29 -9.02 -6.92 16.41
N ASP A 30 -8.36 -5.89 16.92
CA ASP A 30 -9.01 -4.80 17.65
C ASP A 30 -10.03 -4.05 16.77
N GLY A 31 -9.69 -3.77 15.50
CA GLY A 31 -10.63 -3.16 14.55
C GLY A 31 -11.86 -4.02 14.28
N LEU A 32 -11.70 -5.34 14.16
CA LEU A 32 -12.78 -6.30 13.97
C LEU A 32 -13.67 -6.49 15.21
N ALA A 33 -13.07 -6.35 16.40
CA ALA A 33 -13.79 -6.47 17.67
C ALA A 33 -14.93 -5.46 17.81
N TRP A 34 -14.84 -4.27 17.18
CA TRP A 34 -15.93 -3.30 17.11
C TRP A 34 -17.19 -3.88 16.46
N HIS A 35 -17.07 -4.93 15.66
CA HIS A 35 -18.16 -5.58 14.91
C HIS A 35 -18.46 -6.99 15.43
N GLY A 36 -17.88 -7.38 16.57
CA GLY A 36 -18.07 -8.70 17.15
C GLY A 36 -17.46 -9.85 16.34
N VAL A 37 -16.53 -9.55 15.43
CA VAL A 37 -15.83 -10.54 14.60
C VAL A 37 -14.47 -10.86 15.23
N ALA A 38 -14.23 -12.15 15.46
CA ALA A 38 -12.94 -12.66 15.90
C ALA A 38 -12.22 -13.34 14.73
N ILE A 39 -10.92 -13.16 14.66
CA ILE A 39 -10.02 -13.86 13.74
C ILE A 39 -8.86 -14.46 14.53
N ASP A 40 -8.24 -15.49 13.98
CA ASP A 40 -7.01 -16.04 14.50
C ASP A 40 -5.82 -15.80 13.54
N GLU A 41 -4.60 -16.13 13.99
CA GLU A 41 -3.41 -15.90 13.18
C GLU A 41 -3.38 -16.70 11.88
N HIS A 42 -4.11 -17.81 11.76
CA HIS A 42 -4.18 -18.60 10.54
C HIS A 42 -5.08 -17.95 9.48
N ASP A 43 -5.97 -17.06 9.90
CA ASP A 43 -6.81 -16.29 8.98
C ASP A 43 -6.01 -15.23 8.20
N VAL A 44 -4.81 -14.88 8.66
CA VAL A 44 -4.04 -13.76 8.14
C VAL A 44 -2.67 -14.20 7.63
N THR A 45 -2.34 -13.77 6.41
CA THR A 45 -0.99 -13.87 5.83
C THR A 45 -0.48 -12.47 5.48
N VAL A 46 0.82 -12.25 5.62
CA VAL A 46 1.52 -11.04 5.14
C VAL A 46 2.23 -11.36 3.86
N ALA A 47 1.87 -10.67 2.78
CA ALA A 47 2.63 -10.66 1.54
C ALA A 47 3.88 -9.80 1.77
N PHE A 48 5.02 -10.45 1.95
CA PHE A 48 6.27 -9.77 2.27
C PHE A 48 7.17 -9.66 1.05
N TYR A 49 7.51 -8.43 0.70
CA TYR A 49 8.42 -8.09 -0.40
C TYR A 49 9.52 -7.10 0.02
N GLY A 50 9.64 -6.83 1.34
CA GLY A 50 10.61 -5.87 1.86
C GLY A 50 12.07 -6.28 1.62
N ASP A 51 12.34 -7.59 1.60
CA ASP A 51 13.66 -8.16 1.30
C ASP A 51 14.21 -7.76 -0.08
N LEU A 52 13.34 -7.50 -1.05
CA LEU A 52 13.73 -7.05 -2.40
C LEU A 52 14.43 -5.67 -2.41
N PHE A 53 14.25 -4.89 -1.36
CA PHE A 53 14.91 -3.58 -1.19
C PHE A 53 16.18 -3.66 -0.33
N ARG A 54 16.55 -4.85 0.15
CA ARG A 54 17.82 -5.06 0.86
C ARG A 54 18.98 -5.12 -0.14
N LYS A 55 20.13 -4.68 0.33
CA LYS A 55 21.39 -4.96 -0.36
C LYS A 55 21.76 -6.42 -0.11
N ASP A 56 22.14 -7.13 -1.15
CA ASP A 56 22.86 -8.37 -0.96
C ASP A 56 24.33 -8.03 -0.65
N PRO A 57 24.88 -8.49 0.49
CA PRO A 57 26.28 -8.27 0.81
C PRO A 57 27.24 -8.88 -0.23
N GLU A 58 26.80 -9.88 -1.01
CA GLU A 58 27.59 -10.54 -2.05
C GLU A 58 27.62 -9.75 -3.36
N ASP A 59 26.61 -8.90 -3.62
CA ASP A 59 26.51 -8.07 -4.84
C ASP A 59 27.31 -6.76 -4.78
N GLY A 60 28.09 -6.54 -3.72
CA GLY A 60 28.84 -5.31 -3.51
C GLY A 60 28.00 -4.17 -2.90
N TYR A 61 28.65 -3.05 -2.63
CA TYR A 61 28.07 -1.93 -1.85
C TYR A 61 27.17 -0.97 -2.64
N GLU A 62 26.73 -1.34 -3.83
CA GLU A 62 25.77 -0.53 -4.56
C GLU A 62 24.42 -0.49 -3.82
N PRO A 63 23.81 0.68 -3.58
CA PRO A 63 22.48 0.74 -2.98
C PRO A 63 21.46 0.06 -3.89
N ALA A 64 20.70 -0.90 -3.37
CA ALA A 64 19.57 -1.49 -4.09
C ALA A 64 18.57 -0.42 -4.55
N VAL A 65 18.67 0.79 -3.99
CA VAL A 65 17.79 1.93 -4.26
C VAL A 65 18.65 3.19 -4.35
N ASP A 66 18.60 3.87 -5.49
CA ASP A 66 19.24 5.17 -5.69
C ASP A 66 18.43 6.27 -4.95
N ARG A 67 18.89 6.60 -3.73
CA ARG A 67 18.26 7.64 -2.92
C ARG A 67 18.37 9.03 -3.55
N ALA A 68 19.50 9.34 -4.15
CA ALA A 68 19.71 10.64 -4.77
C ALA A 68 18.81 10.82 -5.99
N GLY A 69 18.70 9.80 -6.84
CA GLY A 69 17.78 9.80 -7.96
C GLY A 69 16.30 9.82 -7.54
N ALA A 70 15.95 9.18 -6.42
CA ALA A 70 14.60 9.24 -5.87
C ALA A 70 14.25 10.64 -5.36
N ILE A 71 15.16 11.30 -4.63
CA ILE A 71 14.98 12.69 -4.18
C ILE A 71 14.83 13.61 -5.39
N ALA A 72 15.72 13.51 -6.38
CA ALA A 72 15.65 14.31 -7.60
C ALA A 72 14.32 14.10 -8.35
N THR A 73 13.82 12.88 -8.38
CA THR A 73 12.51 12.57 -8.96
C THR A 73 11.38 13.26 -8.19
N VAL A 74 11.41 13.23 -6.85
CA VAL A 74 10.41 13.90 -6.01
C VAL A 74 10.51 15.41 -6.18
N GLU A 75 11.71 15.99 -6.20
CA GLU A 75 11.93 17.42 -6.44
C GLU A 75 11.36 17.86 -7.79
N GLU A 76 11.64 17.12 -8.88
CA GLU A 76 11.08 17.39 -10.21
C GLU A 76 9.55 17.34 -10.19
N LEU A 77 8.97 16.37 -9.50
CA LEU A 77 7.54 16.16 -9.42
C LEU A 77 6.84 17.25 -8.61
N VAL A 78 7.41 17.62 -7.46
CA VAL A 78 6.88 18.70 -6.63
C VAL A 78 6.98 20.02 -7.34
N GLN A 79 8.09 20.29 -8.03
CA GLN A 79 8.28 21.52 -8.79
C GLN A 79 7.32 21.66 -9.97
N ARG A 80 6.88 20.55 -10.57
CA ARG A 80 5.81 20.56 -11.58
C ARG A 80 4.44 20.88 -11.00
N LEU A 81 4.17 20.48 -9.75
CA LEU A 81 2.90 20.72 -9.06
C LEU A 81 2.84 22.10 -8.43
N ASP A 82 3.96 22.57 -7.88
CA ASP A 82 4.12 23.90 -7.29
C ASP A 82 5.51 24.47 -7.64
N PRO A 83 5.60 25.33 -8.67
CA PRO A 83 6.87 25.95 -9.06
C PRO A 83 7.49 26.87 -7.99
N HIS A 84 6.74 27.21 -6.93
CA HIS A 84 7.19 28.10 -5.86
C HIS A 84 7.67 27.36 -4.61
N VAL A 85 7.66 26.00 -4.63
CA VAL A 85 8.14 25.22 -3.51
C VAL A 85 9.64 25.45 -3.28
N ASP A 86 10.03 25.63 -2.02
CA ASP A 86 11.44 25.63 -1.63
C ASP A 86 11.99 24.20 -1.65
N LEU A 87 12.71 23.87 -2.72
CA LEU A 87 13.31 22.55 -2.89
C LEU A 87 14.34 22.22 -1.81
N ALA A 88 15.07 23.22 -1.27
CA ALA A 88 16.06 22.99 -0.23
C ALA A 88 15.37 22.63 1.10
N GLU A 89 14.26 23.29 1.43
CA GLU A 89 13.45 22.98 2.59
C GLU A 89 12.78 21.59 2.44
N LEU A 90 12.24 21.28 1.25
CA LEU A 90 11.67 19.98 0.92
C LEU A 90 12.71 18.84 1.09
N THR A 91 13.89 19.01 0.49
CA THR A 91 14.97 18.02 0.56
C THR A 91 15.42 17.79 2.00
N LYS A 92 15.53 18.87 2.77
CA LYS A 92 15.86 18.82 4.21
C LYS A 92 14.78 18.03 4.97
N MET A 93 13.51 18.34 4.76
CA MET A 93 12.39 17.66 5.40
C MET A 93 12.36 16.16 5.05
N LEU A 94 12.62 15.81 3.79
CA LEU A 94 12.64 14.42 3.32
C LEU A 94 13.78 13.63 3.98
N THR A 95 14.97 14.24 4.09
CA THR A 95 16.16 13.57 4.69
C THR A 95 16.09 13.48 6.19
N GLU A 96 15.64 14.50 6.89
CA GLU A 96 15.55 14.53 8.37
C GLU A 96 14.51 13.53 8.91
N ASN A 97 13.45 13.25 8.15
CA ASN A 97 12.37 12.35 8.58
C ASN A 97 12.47 10.92 7.98
N HIS A 98 13.59 10.57 7.37
CA HIS A 98 13.79 9.29 6.68
C HIS A 98 12.75 8.99 5.56
N PHE A 99 12.01 10.00 5.11
CA PHE A 99 11.09 9.88 3.97
C PHE A 99 11.82 9.59 2.67
N ASP A 100 13.08 10.01 2.56
CA ASP A 100 13.97 9.73 1.45
C ASP A 100 14.03 8.22 1.14
N ARG A 101 14.13 7.38 2.17
CA ARG A 101 14.16 5.92 2.02
C ARG A 101 12.82 5.36 1.52
N LEU A 102 11.72 5.87 2.04
CA LEU A 102 10.38 5.43 1.64
C LEU A 102 10.10 5.80 0.18
N LEU A 103 10.44 7.03 -0.19
CA LEU A 103 10.29 7.53 -1.56
C LEU A 103 11.21 6.79 -2.53
N ALA A 104 12.45 6.49 -2.11
CA ALA A 104 13.40 5.72 -2.89
C ALA A 104 12.88 4.32 -3.22
N GLN A 105 12.26 3.64 -2.26
CA GLN A 105 11.65 2.33 -2.49
C GLN A 105 10.44 2.41 -3.43
N ALA A 106 9.60 3.43 -3.29
CA ALA A 106 8.47 3.67 -4.19
C ALA A 106 8.95 4.00 -5.62
N ALA A 107 9.97 4.84 -5.76
CA ALA A 107 10.57 5.16 -7.05
C ALA A 107 11.19 3.90 -7.70
N ALA A 108 11.95 3.10 -6.94
CA ALA A 108 12.52 1.85 -7.44
C ALA A 108 11.44 0.89 -7.92
N TYR A 109 10.35 0.73 -7.17
CA TYR A 109 9.20 -0.08 -7.58
C TYR A 109 8.63 0.39 -8.93
N LEU A 110 8.46 1.69 -9.13
CA LEU A 110 7.87 2.25 -10.35
C LEU A 110 8.83 2.24 -11.55
N GLN A 111 10.15 2.28 -11.31
CA GLN A 111 11.17 2.43 -12.36
C GLN A 111 11.87 1.12 -12.75
N GLN A 112 11.89 0.11 -11.87
CA GLN A 112 12.60 -1.14 -12.10
C GLN A 112 11.63 -2.29 -12.39
N PRO A 113 11.46 -2.72 -13.66
CA PRO A 113 10.48 -3.75 -14.02
C PRO A 113 10.69 -5.09 -13.32
N SER A 114 11.94 -5.50 -13.09
CA SER A 114 12.26 -6.76 -12.40
C SER A 114 11.83 -6.73 -10.94
N LEU A 115 12.13 -5.65 -10.21
CA LEU A 115 11.72 -5.46 -8.83
C LEU A 115 10.19 -5.36 -8.71
N ARG A 116 9.54 -4.60 -9.61
CA ARG A 116 8.09 -4.49 -9.70
C ARG A 116 7.43 -5.86 -9.91
N SER A 117 7.93 -6.64 -10.85
CA SER A 117 7.45 -8.00 -11.11
C SER A 117 7.64 -8.91 -9.89
N ALA A 118 8.83 -8.88 -9.26
CA ALA A 118 9.13 -9.69 -8.09
C ALA A 118 8.20 -9.34 -6.91
N ALA A 119 7.95 -8.04 -6.64
CA ALA A 119 7.04 -7.62 -5.58
C ALA A 119 5.60 -8.09 -5.81
N ARG A 120 5.10 -7.99 -7.06
CA ARG A 120 3.78 -8.53 -7.43
C ARG A 120 3.70 -10.04 -7.24
N SER A 121 4.76 -10.78 -7.60
CA SER A 121 4.82 -12.22 -7.37
C SER A 121 4.73 -12.60 -5.89
N ARG A 122 5.34 -11.80 -4.98
CA ARG A 122 5.19 -12.01 -3.52
C ARG A 122 3.75 -11.86 -3.05
N VAL A 123 2.98 -10.95 -3.67
CA VAL A 123 1.54 -10.85 -3.39
C VAL A 123 0.80 -12.06 -3.94
N ALA A 124 1.11 -12.49 -5.16
CA ALA A 124 0.50 -13.68 -5.77
C ALA A 124 0.74 -14.95 -4.95
N ASP A 125 1.96 -15.14 -4.44
CA ASP A 125 2.32 -16.28 -3.59
C ASP A 125 1.55 -16.31 -2.25
N ALA A 126 1.08 -15.14 -1.77
CA ALA A 126 0.33 -15.03 -0.52
C ALA A 126 -1.18 -15.25 -0.71
N ILE A 127 -1.70 -15.05 -1.92
CA ILE A 127 -3.13 -15.19 -2.22
C ILE A 127 -3.45 -16.64 -2.54
N GLY A 128 -4.40 -17.21 -1.81
CA GLY A 128 -4.90 -18.57 -2.01
C GLY A 128 -6.39 -18.59 -2.38
N PRO A 129 -6.96 -19.78 -2.64
CA PRO A 129 -8.36 -19.94 -3.06
C PRO A 129 -9.37 -19.47 -1.98
N ASP A 130 -8.96 -19.46 -0.70
CA ASP A 130 -9.81 -18.99 0.41
C ASP A 130 -9.67 -17.49 0.68
N THR A 131 -8.72 -16.81 0.04
CA THR A 131 -8.50 -15.37 0.26
C THR A 131 -9.66 -14.57 -0.31
N ARG A 132 -10.29 -13.75 0.55
CA ARG A 132 -11.41 -12.88 0.21
C ARG A 132 -11.07 -11.41 0.36
N VAL A 133 -10.16 -11.11 1.28
CA VAL A 133 -9.84 -9.74 1.68
C VAL A 133 -8.37 -9.46 1.48
N VAL A 134 -8.05 -8.35 0.82
CA VAL A 134 -6.70 -7.78 0.77
C VAL A 134 -6.72 -6.44 1.50
N VAL A 135 -5.86 -6.30 2.53
CA VAL A 135 -5.64 -5.03 3.24
C VAL A 135 -4.25 -4.53 2.91
N ALA A 136 -4.15 -3.38 2.27
CA ALA A 136 -2.89 -2.85 1.77
C ALA A 136 -2.58 -1.46 2.32
N HIS A 137 -1.32 -1.23 2.70
CA HIS A 137 -0.84 0.02 3.26
C HIS A 137 0.20 0.67 2.35
N SER A 138 0.06 2.00 2.12
CA SER A 138 1.09 2.82 1.46
C SER A 138 1.54 2.23 0.11
N LEU A 139 2.86 2.01 -0.11
CA LEU A 139 3.40 1.36 -1.31
C LEU A 139 2.73 -0.01 -1.59
N GLY A 140 2.33 -0.73 -0.54
CA GLY A 140 1.62 -2.00 -0.69
C GLY A 140 0.31 -1.88 -1.46
N THR A 141 -0.31 -0.69 -1.50
CA THR A 141 -1.52 -0.45 -2.30
C THR A 141 -1.21 -0.48 -3.79
N LEU A 142 -0.05 0.01 -4.23
CA LEU A 142 0.38 -0.07 -5.63
C LEU A 142 0.65 -1.53 -6.02
N VAL A 143 1.44 -2.22 -5.20
CA VAL A 143 1.85 -3.61 -5.45
C VAL A 143 0.63 -4.52 -5.55
N SER A 144 -0.29 -4.41 -4.59
CA SER A 144 -1.51 -5.24 -4.56
C SER A 144 -2.52 -4.85 -5.62
N TYR A 145 -2.69 -3.55 -5.92
CA TYR A 145 -3.58 -3.11 -7.00
C TYR A 145 -3.17 -3.72 -8.34
N GLU A 146 -1.88 -3.63 -8.68
CA GLU A 146 -1.37 -4.17 -9.94
C GLU A 146 -1.43 -5.70 -9.99
N ALA A 147 -1.18 -6.37 -8.85
CA ALA A 147 -1.33 -7.81 -8.74
C ALA A 147 -2.79 -8.23 -8.94
N LEU A 148 -3.76 -7.53 -8.32
CA LEU A 148 -5.19 -7.78 -8.48
C LEU A 148 -5.65 -7.54 -9.93
N CYS A 149 -5.15 -6.50 -10.61
CA CYS A 149 -5.44 -6.26 -12.01
C CYS A 149 -4.90 -7.36 -12.93
N ALA A 150 -3.72 -7.90 -12.59
CA ALA A 150 -3.09 -8.97 -13.37
C ALA A 150 -3.76 -10.34 -13.19
N HIS A 151 -4.52 -10.52 -12.11
CA HIS A 151 -5.12 -11.79 -11.70
C HIS A 151 -6.63 -11.68 -11.43
N PRO A 152 -7.44 -11.41 -12.46
CA PRO A 152 -8.90 -11.30 -12.31
C PRO A 152 -9.58 -12.61 -11.91
N GLU A 153 -8.89 -13.75 -12.00
CA GLU A 153 -9.36 -15.07 -11.61
C GLU A 153 -9.33 -15.32 -10.08
N TRP A 154 -8.70 -14.45 -9.30
CA TRP A 154 -8.64 -14.63 -7.85
C TRP A 154 -10.01 -14.44 -7.19
N SER A 155 -10.20 -15.12 -6.05
CA SER A 155 -11.43 -15.03 -5.26
C SER A 155 -11.48 -13.82 -4.32
N VAL A 156 -10.62 -12.82 -4.51
CA VAL A 156 -10.57 -11.59 -3.70
C VAL A 156 -11.76 -10.72 -4.07
N THR A 157 -12.65 -10.50 -3.11
CA THR A 157 -13.85 -9.69 -3.30
C THR A 157 -13.76 -8.31 -2.66
N ASP A 158 -12.89 -8.16 -1.66
CA ASP A 158 -12.75 -6.94 -0.88
C ASP A 158 -11.31 -6.43 -0.87
N TYR A 159 -11.14 -5.21 -1.36
CA TYR A 159 -9.88 -4.51 -1.36
C TYR A 159 -9.96 -3.31 -0.42
N ILE A 160 -9.11 -3.30 0.60
CA ILE A 160 -9.09 -2.28 1.63
C ILE A 160 -7.74 -1.58 1.58
N THR A 161 -7.74 -0.29 1.33
CA THR A 161 -6.54 0.54 1.24
C THR A 161 -6.47 1.51 2.40
N ILE A 162 -5.30 1.60 3.04
CA ILE A 162 -5.01 2.48 4.15
C ILE A 162 -3.76 3.30 3.84
N GLY A 163 -3.78 4.62 4.09
CA GLY A 163 -2.68 5.51 3.73
C GLY A 163 -2.29 5.41 2.25
N CYS A 164 -3.27 5.46 1.36
CA CYS A 164 -3.18 5.05 -0.04
C CYS A 164 -2.74 6.18 -0.97
N PRO A 165 -1.58 6.08 -1.67
CA PRO A 165 -1.12 7.09 -2.63
C PRO A 165 -1.61 6.87 -4.07
N LEU A 166 -2.40 5.83 -4.35
CA LEU A 166 -2.78 5.42 -5.72
C LEU A 166 -3.43 6.52 -6.57
N ALA A 167 -4.11 7.46 -5.93
CA ALA A 167 -4.85 8.50 -6.62
C ALA A 167 -3.99 9.71 -7.01
N GLY A 168 -2.76 9.82 -6.52
CA GLY A 168 -1.82 10.86 -6.93
C GLY A 168 -1.46 10.73 -8.41
N ASP A 169 -1.59 11.81 -9.19
CA ASP A 169 -1.44 11.77 -10.65
C ASP A 169 -0.11 11.15 -11.09
N ILE A 170 0.98 11.48 -10.37
CA ILE A 170 2.32 10.95 -10.62
C ILE A 170 2.40 9.44 -10.52
N ILE A 171 1.73 8.87 -9.54
CA ILE A 171 1.70 7.42 -9.29
C ILE A 171 0.72 6.77 -10.27
N ARG A 172 -0.48 7.33 -10.38
CA ARG A 172 -1.55 6.79 -11.20
C ARG A 172 -1.14 6.63 -12.66
N ASP A 173 -0.45 7.63 -13.23
CA ASP A 173 -0.01 7.61 -14.62
C ASP A 173 1.11 6.58 -14.89
N ARG A 174 1.67 5.99 -13.83
CA ARG A 174 2.70 4.94 -13.89
C ARG A 174 2.20 3.55 -13.46
N LEU A 175 0.91 3.42 -13.13
CA LEU A 175 0.32 2.12 -12.79
C LEU A 175 0.32 1.16 -13.99
N ASP A 176 0.34 -0.12 -13.68
CA ASP A 176 0.17 -1.21 -14.63
C ASP A 176 -1.03 -2.08 -14.21
N PRO A 177 -2.15 -2.04 -14.95
CA PRO A 177 -2.37 -1.35 -16.22
C PRO A 177 -2.46 0.18 -16.08
N ALA A 178 -2.00 0.88 -17.12
CA ALA A 178 -2.09 2.33 -17.20
C ALA A 178 -3.54 2.82 -17.30
N PRO A 179 -3.83 4.06 -16.84
CA PRO A 179 -5.15 4.66 -17.04
C PRO A 179 -5.51 4.79 -18.52
N SER A 180 -6.79 4.63 -18.84
CA SER A 180 -7.36 4.95 -20.17
C SER A 180 -8.39 6.06 -19.99
N ASP A 181 -8.31 7.10 -20.82
CA ASP A 181 -9.18 8.28 -20.75
C ASP A 181 -9.24 8.92 -19.33
N GLY A 182 -8.11 8.91 -18.63
CA GLY A 182 -7.98 9.48 -17.30
C GLY A 182 -8.57 8.62 -16.16
N VAL A 183 -9.04 7.40 -16.46
CA VAL A 183 -9.60 6.45 -15.49
C VAL A 183 -8.72 5.20 -15.42
N SER A 184 -8.30 4.84 -14.21
CA SER A 184 -7.59 3.59 -13.99
C SER A 184 -8.56 2.42 -13.95
N PRO A 185 -8.18 1.23 -14.44
CA PRO A 185 -9.03 0.04 -14.39
C PRO A 185 -9.46 -0.33 -12.97
N TRP A 186 -10.61 -0.99 -12.85
CA TRP A 186 -11.02 -1.59 -11.58
C TRP A 186 -10.19 -2.86 -11.31
N PRO A 187 -9.72 -3.09 -10.06
CA PRO A 187 -8.82 -4.21 -9.79
C PRO A 187 -9.53 -5.56 -9.81
N GLY A 188 -9.27 -6.34 -10.83
CA GLY A 188 -9.63 -7.76 -10.93
C GLY A 188 -11.07 -8.12 -10.57
N SER A 189 -11.24 -9.13 -9.72
CA SER A 189 -12.52 -9.64 -9.20
C SER A 189 -13.10 -8.86 -8.02
N VAL A 190 -12.47 -7.76 -7.63
CA VAL A 190 -12.89 -6.95 -6.47
C VAL A 190 -14.32 -6.44 -6.65
N LEU A 191 -15.19 -6.75 -5.69
CA LEU A 191 -16.57 -6.26 -5.66
C LEU A 191 -16.70 -4.97 -4.85
N ARG A 192 -15.87 -4.82 -3.80
CA ARG A 192 -15.87 -3.67 -2.90
C ARG A 192 -14.45 -3.17 -2.69
N TRP A 193 -14.25 -1.88 -2.93
CA TRP A 193 -13.01 -1.19 -2.56
C TRP A 193 -13.33 -0.14 -1.49
N THR A 194 -12.71 -0.29 -0.32
CA THR A 194 -12.81 0.66 0.78
C THR A 194 -11.47 1.33 1.01
N ASN A 195 -11.44 2.66 0.96
CA ASN A 195 -10.26 3.47 1.27
C ASN A 195 -10.43 4.14 2.64
N ILE A 196 -9.45 3.94 3.52
CA ILE A 196 -9.42 4.58 4.85
C ILE A 196 -8.27 5.58 4.84
N VAL A 197 -8.58 6.84 5.08
CA VAL A 197 -7.60 7.94 4.95
C VAL A 197 -7.63 8.86 6.15
N ASP A 198 -6.43 9.22 6.65
CA ASP A 198 -6.27 10.39 7.50
C ASP A 198 -5.99 11.60 6.59
N PRO A 199 -6.78 12.69 6.67
CA PRO A 199 -6.54 13.88 5.84
C PRO A 199 -5.17 14.53 6.04
N ASN A 200 -4.50 14.25 7.17
CA ASN A 200 -3.15 14.74 7.47
C ASN A 200 -2.05 13.79 6.96
N ASP A 201 -2.41 12.60 6.49
CA ASP A 201 -1.46 11.66 5.90
C ASP A 201 -0.98 12.15 4.54
N PRO A 202 0.31 12.46 4.37
CA PRO A 202 0.84 12.98 3.10
C PRO A 202 0.66 11.99 1.93
N ALA A 203 0.65 10.68 2.19
CA ALA A 203 0.42 9.67 1.16
C ALA A 203 -1.05 9.57 0.74
N GLY A 204 -1.98 9.82 1.66
CA GLY A 204 -3.42 9.67 1.46
C GLY A 204 -4.16 10.94 1.02
N ARG A 205 -3.46 12.03 0.69
CA ARG A 205 -4.10 13.33 0.38
C ARG A 205 -5.04 13.31 -0.82
N THR A 206 -4.83 12.41 -1.76
CA THR A 206 -5.63 12.32 -2.99
C THR A 206 -6.57 11.13 -2.91
N THR A 207 -7.86 11.37 -3.03
CA THR A 207 -8.88 10.32 -2.99
C THR A 207 -8.89 9.47 -4.26
N PRO A 208 -9.00 8.13 -4.17
CA PRO A 208 -9.23 7.26 -5.31
C PRO A 208 -10.66 7.35 -5.86
N CYS A 209 -11.59 7.98 -5.14
CA CYS A 209 -12.96 8.14 -5.59
C CYS A 209 -13.06 8.85 -6.93
N GLY A 210 -13.74 8.23 -7.91
CA GLY A 210 -13.94 8.77 -9.26
C GLY A 210 -12.70 8.72 -10.18
N ARG A 211 -11.59 8.13 -9.72
CA ARG A 211 -10.37 7.97 -10.53
C ARG A 211 -10.14 6.56 -11.04
N PHE A 212 -10.92 5.61 -10.58
CA PHE A 212 -10.91 4.20 -10.98
C PHE A 212 -12.27 3.79 -11.53
N GLY A 213 -12.32 2.74 -12.35
CA GLY A 213 -13.49 2.30 -13.12
C GLY A 213 -14.67 1.75 -12.32
N GLY A 214 -14.67 1.93 -10.99
CA GLY A 214 -15.75 1.52 -10.09
C GLY A 214 -15.95 2.50 -8.95
N GLN A 215 -16.81 2.13 -8.01
CA GLN A 215 -17.12 2.98 -6.86
C GLN A 215 -16.24 2.61 -5.65
N VAL A 216 -15.36 3.53 -5.25
CA VAL A 216 -14.59 3.43 -4.01
C VAL A 216 -15.38 4.04 -2.87
N THR A 217 -15.54 3.31 -1.77
CA THR A 217 -16.07 3.84 -0.50
C THR A 217 -14.93 4.41 0.31
N GLU A 218 -15.04 5.66 0.76
CA GLU A 218 -13.97 6.30 1.53
C GLU A 218 -14.45 6.69 2.93
N TYR A 219 -13.61 6.38 3.93
CA TYR A 219 -13.78 6.84 5.31
C TYR A 219 -12.60 7.67 5.76
N LYS A 220 -12.89 8.80 6.39
CA LYS A 220 -11.88 9.67 7.00
C LYS A 220 -11.72 9.33 8.47
N VAL A 221 -10.45 9.25 8.90
CA VAL A 221 -10.06 8.95 10.28
C VAL A 221 -9.06 9.98 10.78
N ASP A 222 -8.81 10.00 12.07
CA ASP A 222 -7.77 10.79 12.71
C ASP A 222 -6.82 9.83 13.45
N ASN A 223 -5.59 9.71 12.96
CA ASN A 223 -4.55 8.87 13.54
C ASN A 223 -3.62 9.64 14.50
N GLY A 224 -3.98 10.90 14.82
CA GLY A 224 -3.20 11.78 15.69
C GLY A 224 -1.81 12.07 15.10
N HIS A 225 -0.75 11.87 15.90
CA HIS A 225 0.63 12.08 15.44
C HIS A 225 1.19 10.90 14.59
N ARG A 226 0.46 9.80 14.48
CA ARG A 226 0.84 8.59 13.74
C ARG A 226 0.10 8.49 12.41
N VAL A 227 0.01 9.62 11.70
CA VAL A 227 -0.87 9.82 10.52
C VAL A 227 -0.68 8.78 9.42
N HIS A 228 0.53 8.24 9.26
CA HIS A 228 0.87 7.25 8.21
C HIS A 228 1.17 5.85 8.75
N ASP A 229 1.15 5.66 10.08
CA ASP A 229 1.40 4.34 10.66
C ASP A 229 0.24 3.38 10.38
N PRO A 230 0.51 2.12 10.06
CA PRO A 230 -0.56 1.16 9.71
C PRO A 230 -1.45 0.76 10.90
N GLU A 231 -0.93 0.68 12.12
CA GLU A 231 -1.68 0.19 13.27
C GLU A 231 -2.90 1.06 13.62
N PRO A 232 -2.84 2.43 13.64
CA PRO A 232 -4.02 3.27 13.83
C PRO A 232 -5.09 3.11 12.75
N TYR A 233 -4.68 2.83 11.52
CA TYR A 233 -5.63 2.49 10.47
C TYR A 233 -6.28 1.12 10.69
N LEU A 234 -5.47 0.11 11.05
CA LEU A 234 -5.92 -1.28 11.19
C LEU A 234 -6.90 -1.45 12.35
N ASN A 235 -6.67 -0.79 13.51
CA ASN A 235 -7.53 -0.89 14.68
C ASN A 235 -8.79 0.01 14.58
N ASN A 236 -8.94 0.75 13.49
CA ASN A 236 -10.09 1.61 13.28
C ASN A 236 -11.35 0.79 12.95
N ARG A 237 -12.49 1.22 13.49
CA ARG A 237 -13.79 0.57 13.26
C ARG A 237 -14.14 0.44 11.78
N TRP A 238 -13.76 1.39 10.93
CA TRP A 238 -14.10 1.36 9.51
C TRP A 238 -13.28 0.31 8.75
N THR A 239 -12.03 0.12 9.11
CA THR A 239 -11.23 -1.01 8.60
C THR A 239 -11.83 -2.33 9.07
N GLY A 240 -12.16 -2.43 10.36
CA GLY A 240 -12.86 -3.61 10.90
C GLY A 240 -14.18 -3.91 10.19
N GLN A 241 -15.00 -2.89 9.92
CA GLN A 241 -16.25 -3.03 9.17
C GLN A 241 -16.04 -3.59 7.77
N ALA A 242 -15.08 -3.02 7.03
CA ALA A 242 -14.80 -3.46 5.66
C ALA A 242 -14.28 -4.90 5.61
N VAL A 243 -13.35 -5.26 6.51
CA VAL A 243 -12.85 -6.64 6.62
C VAL A 243 -13.94 -7.60 7.03
N ALA A 244 -14.76 -7.27 8.04
CA ALA A 244 -15.88 -8.11 8.49
C ALA A 244 -16.86 -8.38 7.36
N ALA A 245 -17.19 -7.36 6.54
CA ALA A 245 -18.06 -7.52 5.38
C ALA A 245 -17.48 -8.49 4.34
N GLY A 246 -16.17 -8.44 4.09
CA GLY A 246 -15.47 -9.36 3.19
C GLY A 246 -15.47 -10.80 3.69
N LEU A 247 -15.28 -10.99 5.00
CA LEU A 247 -15.30 -12.32 5.61
C LEU A 247 -16.70 -12.95 5.65
N ALA A 248 -17.77 -12.15 5.70
CA ALA A 248 -19.14 -12.62 5.74
C ALA A 248 -19.69 -12.98 4.35
N ALA A 249 -19.08 -12.54 3.27
CA ALA A 249 -19.54 -12.76 1.90
C ALA A 249 -19.02 -14.06 1.27
N GLY A 250 -18.16 -14.81 1.94
CA GLY A 250 -17.60 -16.09 1.53
C GLY A 250 -18.02 -17.20 2.48
#